data_8ecf771600e774b8cb202bd2a17fcde5
#
_entry.id   8ecf771600e774b8cb202bd2a17fcde5
#
_cell.length_a   1.000
_cell.length_b   1.000
_cell.length_c   1.000
_cell.angle_alpha   90.00
_cell.angle_beta   90.00
_cell.angle_gamma   90.00
#
_symmetry.space_group_name_H-M   'P 1'
#
loop_
_entity.id
_entity.type
_entity.pdbx_description
1 polymer ?
#
loop_
_entity_poly.entity_id
_entity_poly.type
_entity_poly.pdbx_seq_one_letter_code
_entity_poly.pdbx_strand_id
1 'polypeptide(L)'
;MTTAQEVFGSRFEIRGKLGEGGMGDVHLAYDSFLQREVAIKVANLERLRDPEVGDRMRKMWMNETRLAGKLRHPHIVEVFEAGTTDEFGYLVMEYVSGGTLKQYTRPDTLMPIEQVIEDVYKVCNALDYANKLGLLHRDIKPVNIMVTPNHTVKVADFGTAYFSASEETQVFDVGTLPYMPPEHFRNWPPNLQQDIYAVGVVTYQLLAGNLPFTANSFDTLMKQKLAGEFVSLEARRTDIPNEVRFVVHRAMHADPEVRYDSWQTFCDDLHQALPRLDRPNEVLFDTARFDALRRLDFFSGFGDTQLWETIHLSLWRDYGEGDVIIEEGSSGDSVYVIASGDASITRGGATLNRIGRGECLGEIAYLDEETHLRTATVRSLSALVLIEIPAAALREGSAELQAAFGRAFMRNLLKRLRNADERYLNLWRTAGG
;
A
#
# COMPACT_ATOMS: atom_id res chain seq x y z
N MET A 1 21.38 33.24 -6.93
CA MET A 1 20.68 31.94 -6.80
C MET A 1 21.37 31.18 -5.69
N THR A 2 20.78 31.16 -4.50
CA THR A 2 21.30 30.39 -3.37
C THR A 2 21.20 28.92 -3.77
N THR A 3 22.28 28.18 -3.73
CA THR A 3 22.26 26.75 -4.11
C THR A 3 21.52 25.96 -3.03
N ALA A 4 20.81 24.88 -3.42
CA ALA A 4 20.13 24.00 -2.47
C ALA A 4 21.09 23.56 -1.33
N GLN A 5 22.39 23.46 -1.59
CA GLN A 5 23.44 23.13 -0.63
C GLN A 5 23.60 24.18 0.48
N GLU A 6 23.45 25.48 0.16
CA GLU A 6 23.59 26.58 1.14
C GLU A 6 22.41 26.61 2.11
N VAL A 7 21.30 26.05 1.73
CA VAL A 7 20.04 26.08 2.47
C VAL A 7 19.91 24.98 3.50
N PHE A 8 20.33 23.78 3.14
CA PHE A 8 20.11 22.59 3.99
C PHE A 8 21.24 22.35 5.00
N GLY A 9 22.25 23.24 5.02
CA GLY A 9 23.35 23.18 5.98
C GLY A 9 24.16 21.89 5.89
N SER A 10 24.75 21.49 7.03
CA SER A 10 25.60 20.30 7.13
C SER A 10 24.80 18.97 7.26
N ARG A 11 23.48 19.01 7.43
CA ARG A 11 22.67 17.80 7.63
C ARG A 11 22.39 17.07 6.34
N PHE A 12 21.98 17.76 5.29
CA PHE A 12 21.63 17.16 4.01
C PHE A 12 22.70 17.41 2.96
N GLU A 13 23.39 16.36 2.54
CA GLU A 13 24.35 16.39 1.43
C GLU A 13 23.61 16.13 0.12
N ILE A 14 23.46 17.15 -0.72
CA ILE A 14 22.82 17.02 -2.03
C ILE A 14 23.72 16.20 -2.96
N ARG A 15 23.20 15.07 -3.46
CA ARG A 15 23.92 14.14 -4.35
C ARG A 15 23.55 14.27 -5.82
N GLY A 16 22.36 14.81 -6.12
CA GLY A 16 21.91 14.98 -7.50
C GLY A 16 20.49 15.50 -7.61
N LYS A 17 20.09 15.83 -8.83
CA LYS A 17 18.71 16.22 -9.17
C LYS A 17 17.97 14.96 -9.66
N LEU A 18 16.84 14.63 -9.04
CA LEU A 18 15.98 13.49 -9.41
C LEU A 18 14.92 13.87 -10.43
N GLY A 19 14.44 15.11 -10.38
CA GLY A 19 13.39 15.57 -11.27
C GLY A 19 13.12 17.06 -11.15
N GLU A 20 12.37 17.58 -12.14
CA GLU A 20 11.88 18.94 -12.20
C GLU A 20 10.37 18.89 -12.50
N GLY A 21 9.59 19.65 -11.75
CA GLY A 21 8.15 19.70 -11.92
C GLY A 21 7.60 21.11 -11.76
N GLY A 22 6.33 21.30 -12.10
CA GLY A 22 5.67 22.61 -12.00
C GLY A 22 5.64 23.21 -10.59
N MET A 23 5.85 22.41 -9.56
CA MET A 23 5.88 22.81 -8.14
C MET A 23 7.29 22.94 -7.56
N GLY A 24 8.33 22.61 -8.32
CA GLY A 24 9.71 22.71 -7.86
C GLY A 24 10.58 21.52 -8.26
N ASP A 25 11.81 21.55 -7.76
CA ASP A 25 12.84 20.57 -8.04
C ASP A 25 12.87 19.47 -6.95
N VAL A 26 13.13 18.23 -7.35
CA VAL A 26 13.36 17.13 -6.44
C VAL A 26 14.84 16.73 -6.51
N HIS A 27 15.48 16.66 -5.36
CA HIS A 27 16.89 16.33 -5.21
C HIS A 27 17.07 15.04 -4.42
N LEU A 28 18.04 14.21 -4.84
CA LEU A 28 18.59 13.16 -4.00
C LEU A 28 19.56 13.78 -3.00
N ALA A 29 19.39 13.46 -1.73
CA ALA A 29 20.28 13.89 -0.66
C ALA A 29 20.60 12.75 0.30
N TYR A 30 21.70 12.89 1.04
CA TYR A 30 22.04 12.02 2.15
C TYR A 30 21.81 12.76 3.47
N ASP A 31 20.93 12.23 4.32
CA ASP A 31 20.72 12.75 5.67
C ASP A 31 21.81 12.18 6.60
N SER A 32 22.78 13.02 6.96
CA SER A 32 23.91 12.65 7.81
C SER A 32 23.50 12.31 9.26
N PHE A 33 22.34 12.81 9.71
CA PHE A 33 21.81 12.53 11.05
C PHE A 33 21.15 11.16 11.11
N LEU A 34 20.30 10.83 10.12
CA LEU A 34 19.61 9.53 10.05
C LEU A 34 20.38 8.48 9.26
N GLN A 35 21.56 8.85 8.68
CA GLN A 35 22.44 7.97 7.90
C GLN A 35 21.72 7.22 6.77
N ARG A 36 20.87 7.94 6.01
CA ARG A 36 20.10 7.36 4.90
C ARG A 36 19.97 8.33 3.73
N GLU A 37 19.67 7.77 2.56
CA GLU A 37 19.27 8.55 1.39
C GLU A 37 17.82 9.02 1.54
N VAL A 38 17.56 10.26 1.13
CA VAL A 38 16.26 10.93 1.14
C VAL A 38 16.03 11.68 -0.17
N ALA A 39 14.78 11.86 -0.53
CA ALA A 39 14.39 12.79 -1.58
C ALA A 39 13.95 14.12 -0.95
N ILE A 40 14.46 15.22 -1.46
CA ILE A 40 14.08 16.56 -1.00
C ILE A 40 13.42 17.30 -2.14
N LYS A 41 12.14 17.58 -1.99
CA LYS A 41 11.36 18.43 -2.89
C LYS A 41 11.46 19.87 -2.42
N VAL A 42 11.92 20.75 -3.30
CA VAL A 42 12.11 22.19 -3.02
C VAL A 42 11.11 22.95 -3.87
N ALA A 43 10.14 23.59 -3.24
CA ALA A 43 9.19 24.45 -3.94
C ALA A 43 9.81 25.82 -4.21
N ASN A 44 9.79 26.27 -5.46
CA ASN A 44 10.25 27.60 -5.81
C ASN A 44 9.23 28.65 -5.32
N LEU A 45 9.63 29.45 -4.34
CA LEU A 45 8.82 30.45 -3.70
C LEU A 45 8.87 31.84 -4.37
N GLU A 46 9.40 31.95 -5.59
CA GLU A 46 9.33 33.26 -6.30
C GLU A 46 7.89 33.78 -6.36
N ARG A 47 6.90 32.87 -6.50
CA ARG A 47 5.47 33.18 -6.38
C ARG A 47 5.03 33.51 -4.95
N LEU A 48 5.80 33.12 -3.93
CA LEU A 48 5.50 33.41 -2.51
C LEU A 48 6.04 34.80 -2.07
N ARG A 49 6.79 35.47 -2.94
CA ARG A 49 7.23 36.87 -2.70
C ARG A 49 6.15 37.88 -3.01
N ASP A 50 5.04 37.48 -3.66
CA ASP A 50 3.89 38.34 -3.84
C ASP A 50 3.22 38.60 -2.48
N PRO A 51 3.07 39.86 -2.04
CA PRO A 51 2.54 40.20 -0.71
C PRO A 51 1.08 39.74 -0.51
N GLU A 52 0.28 39.65 -1.58
CA GLU A 52 -1.14 39.28 -1.51
C GLU A 52 -1.35 37.76 -1.61
N VAL A 53 -0.51 37.07 -2.35
CA VAL A 53 -0.65 35.62 -2.66
C VAL A 53 0.28 34.77 -1.78
N GLY A 54 1.43 35.31 -1.40
CA GLY A 54 2.50 34.59 -0.74
C GLY A 54 2.10 33.96 0.61
N ASP A 55 1.43 34.71 1.47
CA ASP A 55 0.98 34.22 2.77
C ASP A 55 -0.08 33.12 2.66
N ARG A 56 -0.95 33.22 1.68
CA ARG A 56 -1.97 32.20 1.38
C ARG A 56 -1.30 30.92 0.88
N MET A 57 -0.35 31.04 -0.04
CA MET A 57 0.40 29.90 -0.58
C MET A 57 1.28 29.23 0.49
N ARG A 58 1.93 29.98 1.39
CA ARG A 58 2.68 29.39 2.52
C ARG A 58 1.77 28.60 3.45
N LYS A 59 0.63 29.16 3.84
CA LYS A 59 -0.38 28.46 4.65
C LYS A 59 -0.88 27.19 3.97
N MET A 60 -1.11 27.23 2.68
CA MET A 60 -1.52 26.07 1.88
C MET A 60 -0.43 25.02 1.86
N TRP A 61 0.83 25.39 1.56
CA TRP A 61 1.99 24.49 1.61
C TRP A 61 2.13 23.82 2.98
N MET A 62 2.06 24.60 4.06
CA MET A 62 2.19 24.07 5.43
C MET A 62 1.04 23.12 5.80
N ASN A 63 -0.19 23.40 5.39
CA ASN A 63 -1.31 22.51 5.65
C ASN A 63 -1.18 21.19 4.89
N GLU A 64 -0.75 21.27 3.66
CA GLU A 64 -0.52 20.15 2.76
C GLU A 64 0.58 19.24 3.28
N THR A 65 1.75 19.78 3.56
CA THR A 65 2.87 19.03 4.13
C THR A 65 2.53 18.43 5.49
N ARG A 66 1.72 19.12 6.31
CA ARG A 66 1.22 18.58 7.59
C ARG A 66 0.30 17.38 7.40
N LEU A 67 -0.54 17.37 6.38
CA LEU A 67 -1.44 16.25 6.09
C LEU A 67 -0.68 15.07 5.49
N ALA A 68 0.20 15.32 4.51
CA ALA A 68 1.08 14.30 3.95
C ALA A 68 1.97 13.65 5.02
N GLY A 69 2.47 14.43 5.98
CA GLY A 69 3.25 13.93 7.11
C GLY A 69 2.50 13.03 8.09
N LYS A 70 1.15 12.93 7.99
CA LYS A 70 0.34 12.01 8.80
C LYS A 70 0.10 10.66 8.11
N LEU A 71 0.36 10.58 6.82
CA LEU A 71 0.15 9.35 6.07
C LEU A 71 1.26 8.34 6.41
N ARG A 72 0.85 7.20 6.97
CA ARG A 72 1.71 6.06 7.28
C ARG A 72 1.10 4.83 6.63
N HIS A 73 1.61 4.47 5.45
CA HIS A 73 1.13 3.31 4.71
C HIS A 73 2.26 2.73 3.85
N PRO A 74 2.46 1.41 3.75
CA PRO A 74 3.55 0.82 2.98
C PRO A 74 3.58 1.22 1.51
N HIS A 75 2.41 1.52 0.94
CA HIS A 75 2.27 1.95 -0.46
C HIS A 75 2.08 3.46 -0.64
N ILE A 76 2.52 4.24 0.35
CA ILE A 76 2.63 5.71 0.26
C ILE A 76 4.08 6.09 0.56
N VAL A 77 4.64 7.03 -0.20
CA VAL A 77 5.96 7.58 0.08
C VAL A 77 5.91 8.33 1.40
N GLU A 78 6.76 7.92 2.34
CA GLU A 78 6.79 8.50 3.67
C GLU A 78 7.39 9.90 3.67
N VAL A 79 6.69 10.83 4.32
CA VAL A 79 7.20 12.19 4.56
C VAL A 79 7.83 12.24 5.94
N PHE A 80 9.11 12.58 6.00
CA PHE A 80 9.87 12.64 7.26
C PHE A 80 9.84 14.02 7.90
N GLU A 81 9.96 15.06 7.08
CA GLU A 81 10.06 16.45 7.53
C GLU A 81 9.54 17.39 6.46
N ALA A 82 8.96 18.50 6.89
CA ALA A 82 8.56 19.59 6.02
C ALA A 82 8.84 20.92 6.69
N GLY A 83 9.22 21.91 5.91
CA GLY A 83 9.51 23.23 6.43
C GLY A 83 9.43 24.32 5.37
N THR A 84 9.53 25.55 5.85
CA THR A 84 9.66 26.74 5.02
C THR A 84 10.82 27.59 5.51
N THR A 85 11.57 28.18 4.59
CA THR A 85 12.48 29.26 4.81
C THR A 85 11.87 30.57 4.26
N ASP A 86 12.58 31.67 4.36
CA ASP A 86 12.15 32.94 3.74
C ASP A 86 12.12 32.87 2.20
N GLU A 87 12.85 31.94 1.61
CA GLU A 87 13.04 31.84 0.16
C GLU A 87 12.34 30.67 -0.49
N PHE A 88 12.08 29.55 0.23
CA PHE A 88 11.43 28.36 -0.33
C PHE A 88 10.78 27.48 0.73
N GLY A 89 9.86 26.59 0.28
CA GLY A 89 9.35 25.47 1.04
C GLY A 89 10.12 24.19 0.69
N TYR A 90 10.28 23.30 1.64
CA TYR A 90 10.90 22.00 1.38
C TYR A 90 10.14 20.86 2.04
N LEU A 91 10.27 19.69 1.44
CA LEU A 91 9.70 18.44 1.92
C LEU A 91 10.76 17.35 1.84
N VAL A 92 11.13 16.77 2.97
CA VAL A 92 12.05 15.64 3.06
C VAL A 92 11.24 14.35 3.13
N MET A 93 11.48 13.44 2.20
CA MET A 93 10.68 12.21 2.07
C MET A 93 11.55 11.00 1.74
N GLU A 94 10.96 9.85 1.84
CA GLU A 94 11.54 8.56 1.44
C GLU A 94 12.06 8.64 0.00
N TYR A 95 13.31 8.20 -0.20
CA TYR A 95 13.86 8.00 -1.55
C TYR A 95 13.51 6.59 -2.04
N VAL A 96 12.81 6.52 -3.16
CA VAL A 96 12.44 5.27 -3.83
C VAL A 96 13.23 5.12 -5.12
N SER A 97 14.15 4.14 -5.17
CA SER A 97 15.21 4.09 -6.19
C SER A 97 14.85 3.33 -7.47
N GLY A 98 13.70 2.65 -7.56
CA GLY A 98 13.31 1.84 -8.74
C GLY A 98 12.61 2.63 -9.85
N GLY A 99 12.57 3.96 -9.76
CA GLY A 99 11.90 4.81 -10.75
C GLY A 99 10.40 4.95 -10.53
N THR A 100 9.62 5.06 -11.61
CA THR A 100 8.16 5.28 -11.53
C THR A 100 7.44 4.38 -12.54
N LEU A 101 6.13 4.21 -12.40
CA LEU A 101 5.32 3.46 -13.37
C LEU A 101 5.33 4.07 -14.78
N LYS A 102 5.81 5.31 -14.95
CA LYS A 102 5.98 5.93 -16.28
C LYS A 102 6.88 5.11 -17.23
N GLN A 103 7.84 4.38 -16.70
CA GLN A 103 8.72 3.52 -17.51
C GLN A 103 7.96 2.37 -18.20
N TYR A 104 6.78 2.00 -17.72
CA TYR A 104 5.95 0.91 -18.24
C TYR A 104 4.75 1.38 -19.07
N THR A 105 4.74 2.63 -19.52
CA THR A 105 3.61 3.24 -20.24
C THR A 105 3.74 3.23 -21.75
N ARG A 106 4.66 2.45 -22.30
CA ARG A 106 4.89 2.32 -23.76
C ARG A 106 4.72 0.88 -24.21
N PRO A 107 4.32 0.64 -25.47
CA PRO A 107 4.11 -0.72 -26.00
C PRO A 107 5.32 -1.65 -25.89
N ASP A 108 6.53 -1.10 -25.91
CA ASP A 108 7.80 -1.83 -25.81
C ASP A 108 8.23 -2.14 -24.35
N THR A 109 7.54 -1.60 -23.36
CA THR A 109 7.90 -1.73 -21.94
C THR A 109 6.74 -2.24 -21.06
N LEU A 110 5.73 -2.89 -21.64
CA LEU A 110 4.57 -3.36 -20.91
C LEU A 110 4.94 -4.43 -19.88
N MET A 111 4.29 -4.34 -18.73
CA MET A 111 4.32 -5.38 -17.71
C MET A 111 3.33 -6.52 -18.01
N PRO A 112 3.51 -7.70 -17.39
CA PRO A 112 2.46 -8.73 -17.35
C PRO A 112 1.15 -8.14 -16.79
N ILE A 113 0.01 -8.62 -17.27
CA ILE A 113 -1.32 -8.11 -16.85
C ILE A 113 -1.50 -8.28 -15.33
N GLU A 114 -1.10 -9.42 -14.80
CA GLU A 114 -1.16 -9.76 -13.39
C GLU A 114 -0.39 -8.74 -12.54
N GLN A 115 0.81 -8.33 -13.00
CA GLN A 115 1.62 -7.35 -12.30
C GLN A 115 0.96 -5.95 -12.32
N VAL A 116 0.35 -5.57 -13.45
CA VAL A 116 -0.40 -4.30 -13.54
C VAL A 116 -1.55 -4.30 -12.53
N ILE A 117 -2.31 -5.38 -12.45
CA ILE A 117 -3.45 -5.48 -11.53
C ILE A 117 -2.98 -5.46 -10.07
N GLU A 118 -1.88 -6.18 -9.76
CA GLU A 118 -1.25 -6.18 -8.44
C GLU A 118 -0.83 -4.77 -8.01
N ASP A 119 -0.14 -4.05 -8.89
CA ASP A 119 0.33 -2.69 -8.61
C ASP A 119 -0.86 -1.72 -8.42
N VAL A 120 -1.87 -1.81 -9.28
CA VAL A 120 -3.08 -0.97 -9.20
C VAL A 120 -3.86 -1.26 -7.91
N TYR A 121 -3.97 -2.53 -7.51
CA TYR A 121 -4.61 -2.88 -6.24
C TYR A 121 -3.89 -2.22 -5.05
N LYS A 122 -2.54 -2.28 -5.01
CA LYS A 122 -1.74 -1.60 -3.98
C LYS A 122 -1.96 -0.09 -3.96
N VAL A 123 -2.03 0.53 -5.14
CA VAL A 123 -2.36 1.97 -5.29
C VAL A 123 -3.75 2.26 -4.75
N CYS A 124 -4.76 1.46 -5.08
CA CYS A 124 -6.13 1.65 -4.59
C CYS A 124 -6.20 1.57 -3.06
N ASN A 125 -5.50 0.61 -2.43
CA ASN A 125 -5.43 0.51 -0.97
C ASN A 125 -4.78 1.74 -0.33
N ALA A 126 -3.71 2.27 -0.92
CA ALA A 126 -3.07 3.50 -0.48
C ALA A 126 -4.03 4.71 -0.54
N LEU A 127 -4.79 4.81 -1.64
CA LEU A 127 -5.75 5.89 -1.84
C LEU A 127 -7.00 5.75 -0.94
N ASP A 128 -7.47 4.53 -0.69
CA ASP A 128 -8.53 4.25 0.28
C ASP A 128 -8.13 4.66 1.70
N TYR A 129 -6.88 4.32 2.10
CA TYR A 129 -6.33 4.75 3.38
C TYR A 129 -6.29 6.28 3.50
N ALA A 130 -5.79 6.99 2.47
CA ALA A 130 -5.76 8.45 2.47
C ALA A 130 -7.17 9.05 2.51
N ASN A 131 -8.11 8.47 1.76
CA ASN A 131 -9.50 8.91 1.70
C ASN A 131 -10.23 8.76 3.05
N LYS A 132 -10.00 7.67 3.79
CA LYS A 132 -10.49 7.47 5.17
C LYS A 132 -9.98 8.55 6.13
N LEU A 133 -8.85 9.18 5.83
CA LEU A 133 -8.32 10.35 6.56
C LEU A 133 -8.78 11.69 6.00
N GLY A 134 -9.73 11.68 5.05
CA GLY A 134 -10.29 12.87 4.43
C GLY A 134 -9.42 13.49 3.33
N LEU A 135 -8.46 12.74 2.78
CA LEU A 135 -7.55 13.20 1.73
C LEU A 135 -7.89 12.57 0.38
N LEU A 136 -7.92 13.41 -0.66
CA LEU A 136 -7.98 13.02 -2.05
C LEU A 136 -6.64 13.36 -2.71
N HIS A 137 -6.18 12.54 -3.65
CA HIS A 137 -4.88 12.75 -4.28
C HIS A 137 -4.91 13.81 -5.38
N ARG A 138 -5.91 13.75 -6.28
CA ARG A 138 -6.21 14.70 -7.38
C ARG A 138 -5.17 14.84 -8.50
N ASP A 139 -4.01 14.21 -8.37
CA ASP A 139 -2.94 14.21 -9.41
C ASP A 139 -2.35 12.79 -9.60
N ILE A 140 -3.23 11.79 -9.67
CA ILE A 140 -2.79 10.42 -9.95
C ILE A 140 -2.37 10.31 -11.41
N LYS A 141 -1.09 9.96 -11.62
CA LYS A 141 -0.46 9.71 -12.91
C LYS A 141 0.76 8.80 -12.74
N PRO A 142 1.23 8.10 -13.78
CA PRO A 142 2.32 7.10 -13.63
C PRO A 142 3.62 7.65 -13.06
N VAL A 143 3.90 8.96 -13.20
CA VAL A 143 5.11 9.58 -12.64
C VAL A 143 5.01 9.77 -11.12
N ASN A 144 3.81 9.82 -10.55
CA ASN A 144 3.56 9.94 -9.12
C ASN A 144 3.40 8.58 -8.42
N ILE A 145 3.60 7.47 -9.12
CA ILE A 145 3.60 6.13 -8.56
C ILE A 145 5.02 5.59 -8.68
N MET A 146 5.74 5.61 -7.56
CA MET A 146 7.12 5.16 -7.46
C MET A 146 7.19 3.64 -7.43
N VAL A 147 8.31 3.08 -7.91
CA VAL A 147 8.58 1.64 -7.89
C VAL A 147 9.84 1.39 -7.06
N THR A 148 9.77 0.44 -6.13
CA THR A 148 10.95 0.01 -5.36
C THR A 148 11.79 -0.99 -6.17
N PRO A 149 13.07 -1.24 -5.78
CA PRO A 149 13.89 -2.29 -6.41
C PRO A 149 13.26 -3.68 -6.40
N ASN A 150 12.45 -3.99 -5.39
CA ASN A 150 11.72 -5.26 -5.26
C ASN A 150 10.36 -5.23 -5.97
N HIS A 151 10.14 -4.28 -6.87
CA HIS A 151 8.90 -4.09 -7.61
C HIS A 151 7.65 -3.96 -6.73
N THR A 152 7.75 -3.17 -5.65
CA THR A 152 6.60 -2.72 -4.87
C THR A 152 6.30 -1.27 -5.21
N VAL A 153 5.02 -0.90 -5.32
CA VAL A 153 4.62 0.46 -5.68
C VAL A 153 4.33 1.32 -4.46
N LYS A 154 4.63 2.62 -4.57
CA LYS A 154 4.32 3.65 -3.57
C LYS A 154 3.78 4.90 -4.24
N VAL A 155 2.64 5.39 -3.78
CA VAL A 155 2.04 6.65 -4.23
C VAL A 155 2.79 7.83 -3.61
N ALA A 156 3.24 8.76 -4.44
CA ALA A 156 3.94 9.98 -4.05
C ALA A 156 3.08 11.21 -4.35
N ASP A 157 3.51 12.36 -3.85
CA ASP A 157 2.93 13.67 -4.19
C ASP A 157 1.44 13.86 -3.83
N PHE A 158 1.03 13.46 -2.61
CA PHE A 158 -0.28 13.85 -2.06
C PHE A 158 -0.44 15.38 -1.91
N GLY A 159 0.60 16.12 -2.18
CA GLY A 159 0.73 17.54 -1.99
C GLY A 159 -0.01 18.43 -2.98
N THR A 160 -0.43 17.91 -4.13
CA THR A 160 -1.22 18.67 -5.12
C THR A 160 -2.70 18.77 -4.79
N ALA A 161 -3.14 17.99 -3.81
CA ALA A 161 -4.52 17.83 -3.43
C ALA A 161 -5.27 19.13 -3.07
N TYR A 162 -4.54 20.15 -2.59
CA TYR A 162 -5.14 21.40 -2.10
C TYR A 162 -5.01 22.60 -3.04
N PHE A 163 -4.00 22.59 -3.94
CA PHE A 163 -3.79 23.72 -4.86
C PHE A 163 -4.90 23.90 -5.89
N SER A 164 -5.68 22.86 -6.13
CA SER A 164 -6.81 22.91 -7.07
C SER A 164 -8.09 23.52 -6.51
N ALA A 165 -8.16 23.85 -5.22
CA ALA A 165 -9.36 24.42 -4.57
C ALA A 165 -9.47 25.95 -4.67
N SER A 166 -8.45 26.66 -5.16
CA SER A 166 -8.50 28.11 -5.37
C SER A 166 -8.92 28.42 -6.80
N GLU A 167 -10.02 29.13 -6.94
CA GLU A 167 -10.72 29.48 -8.20
C GLU A 167 -9.93 30.36 -9.19
N GLU A 168 -8.68 30.76 -8.90
CA GLU A 168 -7.91 31.66 -9.75
C GLU A 168 -6.68 30.95 -10.32
N THR A 169 -6.72 30.76 -11.64
CA THR A 169 -5.61 30.40 -12.54
C THR A 169 -4.93 29.07 -12.24
N GLN A 170 -5.59 27.98 -12.55
CA GLN A 170 -4.96 26.65 -12.64
C GLN A 170 -3.97 26.64 -13.82
N VAL A 171 -2.70 26.78 -13.54
CA VAL A 171 -1.65 26.39 -14.51
C VAL A 171 -1.61 24.87 -14.49
N PHE A 172 -2.40 24.24 -15.35
CA PHE A 172 -2.36 22.80 -15.54
C PHE A 172 -1.00 22.41 -16.13
N ASP A 173 -0.29 21.50 -15.47
CA ASP A 173 0.78 20.78 -16.13
C ASP A 173 0.16 20.00 -17.30
N VAL A 174 0.64 20.27 -18.51
CA VAL A 174 0.18 19.60 -19.75
C VAL A 174 0.23 18.07 -19.60
N GLY A 175 1.12 17.54 -18.78
CA GLY A 175 1.26 16.12 -18.47
C GLY A 175 0.13 15.54 -17.61
N THR A 176 -0.67 16.36 -16.91
CA THR A 176 -1.75 15.91 -16.03
C THR A 176 -3.11 15.81 -16.73
N LEU A 177 -3.37 16.66 -17.73
CA LEU A 177 -4.65 16.72 -18.45
C LEU A 177 -5.20 15.35 -18.93
N PRO A 178 -4.38 14.41 -19.42
CA PRO A 178 -4.87 13.10 -19.85
C PRO A 178 -5.57 12.30 -18.73
N TYR A 179 -5.16 12.45 -17.48
CA TYR A 179 -5.66 11.70 -16.33
C TYR A 179 -6.84 12.37 -15.62
N MET A 180 -7.08 13.67 -15.85
CA MET A 180 -8.17 14.41 -15.22
C MET A 180 -9.53 13.96 -15.72
N PRO A 181 -10.54 13.76 -14.84
CA PRO A 181 -11.88 13.40 -15.24
C PRO A 181 -12.63 14.60 -15.84
N PRO A 182 -13.68 14.37 -16.66
CA PRO A 182 -14.41 15.45 -17.33
C PRO A 182 -15.13 16.40 -16.38
N GLU A 183 -15.61 15.93 -15.23
CA GLU A 183 -16.28 16.77 -14.22
C GLU A 183 -15.34 17.75 -13.52
N HIS A 184 -14.06 17.48 -13.52
CA HIS A 184 -13.06 18.41 -12.95
C HIS A 184 -13.15 19.80 -13.62
N PHE A 185 -13.40 19.84 -14.92
CA PHE A 185 -13.53 21.07 -15.72
C PHE A 185 -14.92 21.73 -15.62
N ARG A 186 -15.84 21.08 -14.89
CA ARG A 186 -17.18 21.63 -14.60
C ARG A 186 -17.26 22.25 -13.21
N ASN A 187 -16.11 22.40 -12.52
CA ASN A 187 -16.02 22.89 -11.15
C ASN A 187 -16.88 22.11 -10.15
N TRP A 188 -17.06 20.81 -10.37
CA TRP A 188 -17.72 19.96 -9.40
C TRP A 188 -16.84 19.77 -8.16
N PRO A 189 -17.45 19.65 -6.97
CA PRO A 189 -16.67 19.40 -5.75
C PRO A 189 -15.82 18.16 -5.91
N PRO A 190 -14.57 18.21 -5.42
CA PRO A 190 -13.71 17.04 -5.45
C PRO A 190 -14.32 15.85 -4.69
N ASN A 191 -14.23 14.68 -5.27
CA ASN A 191 -14.70 13.43 -4.69
C ASN A 191 -13.79 12.27 -5.08
N LEU A 192 -13.98 11.11 -4.46
CA LEU A 192 -13.13 9.93 -4.70
C LEU A 192 -13.25 9.38 -6.13
N GLN A 193 -14.38 9.62 -6.81
CA GLN A 193 -14.60 9.16 -8.18
C GLN A 193 -13.65 9.84 -9.17
N GLN A 194 -13.11 11.03 -8.83
CA GLN A 194 -12.08 11.70 -9.64
C GLN A 194 -10.76 10.95 -9.58
N ASP A 195 -10.34 10.49 -8.39
CA ASP A 195 -9.13 9.67 -8.25
C ASP A 195 -9.32 8.28 -8.86
N ILE A 196 -10.50 7.67 -8.72
CA ILE A 196 -10.84 6.39 -9.38
C ILE A 196 -10.73 6.50 -10.91
N TYR A 197 -11.22 7.59 -11.50
CA TYR A 197 -11.06 7.84 -12.93
C TYR A 197 -9.59 7.92 -13.34
N ALA A 198 -8.79 8.66 -12.58
CA ALA A 198 -7.37 8.80 -12.85
C ALA A 198 -6.63 7.45 -12.75
N VAL A 199 -6.94 6.63 -11.74
CA VAL A 199 -6.42 5.25 -11.62
C VAL A 199 -6.87 4.40 -12.81
N GLY A 200 -8.12 4.53 -13.26
CA GLY A 200 -8.61 3.85 -14.47
C GLY A 200 -7.80 4.20 -15.71
N VAL A 201 -7.48 5.49 -15.92
CA VAL A 201 -6.62 5.95 -17.03
C VAL A 201 -5.20 5.43 -16.91
N VAL A 202 -4.62 5.43 -15.70
CA VAL A 202 -3.29 4.83 -15.44
C VAL A 202 -3.31 3.35 -15.76
N THR A 203 -4.31 2.60 -15.29
CA THR A 203 -4.45 1.16 -15.55
C THR A 203 -4.57 0.89 -17.05
N TYR A 204 -5.43 1.64 -17.74
CA TYR A 204 -5.53 1.53 -19.21
C TYR A 204 -4.15 1.72 -19.87
N GLN A 205 -3.42 2.78 -19.48
CA GLN A 205 -2.13 3.08 -20.10
C GLN A 205 -1.07 2.01 -19.82
N LEU A 206 -1.02 1.46 -18.61
CA LEU A 206 -0.11 0.36 -18.26
C LEU A 206 -0.43 -0.94 -19.01
N LEU A 207 -1.71 -1.20 -19.30
CA LEU A 207 -2.14 -2.37 -20.06
C LEU A 207 -1.93 -2.20 -21.56
N ALA A 208 -2.19 -1.00 -22.11
CA ALA A 208 -2.20 -0.72 -23.53
C ALA A 208 -0.88 -0.11 -24.07
N GLY A 209 -0.04 0.47 -23.19
CA GLY A 209 1.14 1.24 -23.59
C GLY A 209 0.84 2.60 -24.23
N ASN A 210 -0.40 3.04 -24.19
CA ASN A 210 -0.87 4.29 -24.78
C ASN A 210 -1.98 4.88 -23.93
N LEU A 211 -2.13 6.20 -23.98
CA LEU A 211 -3.28 6.87 -23.37
C LEU A 211 -4.60 6.48 -24.06
N PRO A 212 -5.73 6.38 -23.31
CA PRO A 212 -7.05 6.11 -23.89
C PRO A 212 -7.52 7.25 -24.81
N PHE A 213 -7.28 8.48 -24.41
CA PHE A 213 -7.65 9.67 -25.14
C PHE A 213 -6.42 10.38 -25.67
N THR A 214 -6.40 10.68 -26.97
CA THR A 214 -5.32 11.41 -27.64
C THR A 214 -5.92 12.51 -28.50
N ALA A 215 -5.60 13.76 -28.22
CA ALA A 215 -6.11 14.90 -28.95
C ALA A 215 -5.05 15.99 -29.07
N ASN A 216 -5.11 16.76 -30.13
CA ASN A 216 -4.17 17.86 -30.39
C ASN A 216 -4.63 19.18 -29.76
N SER A 217 -5.83 19.22 -29.15
CA SER A 217 -6.36 20.38 -28.44
C SER A 217 -7.13 19.97 -27.20
N PHE A 218 -7.21 20.88 -26.24
CA PHE A 218 -7.99 20.72 -25.02
C PHE A 218 -9.47 20.43 -25.32
N ASP A 219 -10.08 21.19 -26.23
CA ASP A 219 -11.50 21.05 -26.58
C ASP A 219 -11.81 19.67 -27.17
N THR A 220 -10.92 19.16 -28.02
CA THR A 220 -11.07 17.83 -28.60
C THR A 220 -10.91 16.75 -27.56
N LEU A 221 -9.92 16.87 -26.64
CA LEU A 221 -9.73 15.95 -25.52
C LEU A 221 -10.98 15.90 -24.64
N MET A 222 -11.55 17.06 -24.31
CA MET A 222 -12.76 17.15 -23.48
C MET A 222 -13.99 16.53 -24.16
N LYS A 223 -14.18 16.75 -25.47
CA LYS A 223 -15.24 16.10 -26.23
C LYS A 223 -15.13 14.59 -26.20
N GLN A 224 -13.92 14.04 -26.44
CA GLN A 224 -13.68 12.61 -26.38
C GLN A 224 -13.97 12.03 -24.99
N LYS A 225 -13.51 12.68 -23.92
CA LYS A 225 -13.75 12.24 -22.54
C LYS A 225 -15.23 12.25 -22.17
N LEU A 226 -15.97 13.30 -22.55
CA LEU A 226 -17.41 13.43 -22.31
C LEU A 226 -18.25 12.42 -23.10
N ALA A 227 -17.82 12.10 -24.32
CA ALA A 227 -18.46 11.09 -25.15
C ALA A 227 -18.06 9.65 -24.79
N GLY A 228 -17.02 9.48 -23.98
CA GLY A 228 -16.43 8.16 -23.71
C GLY A 228 -15.79 7.53 -24.95
N GLU A 229 -15.35 8.35 -25.90
CA GLU A 229 -14.79 7.92 -27.17
C GLU A 229 -13.28 7.69 -27.05
N PHE A 230 -12.89 6.48 -26.72
CA PHE A 230 -11.49 6.03 -26.66
C PHE A 230 -11.30 4.70 -27.38
N VAL A 231 -10.07 4.39 -27.75
CA VAL A 231 -9.73 3.08 -28.34
C VAL A 231 -9.88 2.01 -27.27
N SER A 232 -10.69 0.98 -27.52
CA SER A 232 -10.91 -0.08 -26.55
C SER A 232 -9.60 -0.84 -26.22
N LEU A 233 -9.49 -1.39 -25.00
CA LEU A 233 -8.34 -2.22 -24.62
C LEU A 233 -8.19 -3.44 -25.55
N GLU A 234 -9.30 -4.03 -26.00
CA GLU A 234 -9.30 -5.15 -26.94
C GLU A 234 -8.63 -4.81 -28.28
N ALA A 235 -8.86 -3.59 -28.79
CA ALA A 235 -8.22 -3.12 -30.02
C ALA A 235 -6.72 -2.85 -29.85
N ARG A 236 -6.25 -2.66 -28.61
CA ARG A 236 -4.85 -2.43 -28.28
C ARG A 236 -4.11 -3.74 -27.96
N ARG A 237 -4.75 -4.62 -27.19
CA ARG A 237 -4.14 -5.84 -26.68
C ARG A 237 -5.21 -6.92 -26.44
N THR A 238 -5.19 -7.97 -27.27
CA THR A 238 -6.25 -8.98 -27.34
C THR A 238 -6.22 -9.99 -26.19
N ASP A 239 -5.07 -10.15 -25.50
CA ASP A 239 -4.87 -11.08 -24.39
C ASP A 239 -5.39 -10.57 -23.05
N ILE A 240 -5.89 -9.31 -22.96
CA ILE A 240 -6.49 -8.79 -21.73
C ILE A 240 -7.86 -9.45 -21.52
N PRO A 241 -8.13 -10.07 -20.33
CA PRO A 241 -9.42 -10.64 -20.00
C PRO A 241 -10.58 -9.63 -20.09
N ASN A 242 -11.77 -10.09 -20.49
CA ASN A 242 -12.95 -9.23 -20.61
C ASN A 242 -13.32 -8.56 -19.30
N GLU A 243 -13.16 -9.26 -18.19
CA GLU A 243 -13.43 -8.80 -16.83
C GLU A 243 -12.52 -7.61 -16.49
N VAL A 244 -11.23 -7.68 -16.80
CA VAL A 244 -10.28 -6.58 -16.61
C VAL A 244 -10.67 -5.36 -17.47
N ARG A 245 -11.02 -5.60 -18.75
CA ARG A 245 -11.48 -4.52 -19.64
C ARG A 245 -12.72 -3.81 -19.08
N PHE A 246 -13.68 -4.58 -18.59
CA PHE A 246 -14.91 -4.04 -18.00
C PHE A 246 -14.61 -3.16 -16.78
N VAL A 247 -13.77 -3.63 -15.86
CA VAL A 247 -13.38 -2.90 -14.65
C VAL A 247 -12.71 -1.56 -15.00
N VAL A 248 -11.75 -1.58 -15.93
CA VAL A 248 -11.03 -0.38 -16.37
C VAL A 248 -11.97 0.60 -17.06
N HIS A 249 -12.83 0.13 -17.97
CA HIS A 249 -13.77 0.98 -18.68
C HIS A 249 -14.81 1.61 -17.74
N ARG A 250 -15.29 0.87 -16.73
CA ARG A 250 -16.19 1.38 -15.70
C ARG A 250 -15.51 2.47 -14.88
N ALA A 251 -14.26 2.30 -14.47
CA ALA A 251 -13.51 3.33 -13.73
C ALA A 251 -13.34 4.62 -14.54
N MET A 252 -13.20 4.52 -15.88
CA MET A 252 -13.06 5.66 -16.80
C MET A 252 -14.39 6.19 -17.34
N HIS A 253 -15.54 5.76 -16.83
CA HIS A 253 -16.83 6.23 -17.34
C HIS A 253 -16.97 7.76 -17.18
N ALA A 254 -17.57 8.43 -18.19
CA ALA A 254 -17.75 9.89 -18.20
C ALA A 254 -18.64 10.37 -17.05
N ASP A 255 -19.68 9.60 -16.72
CA ASP A 255 -20.57 9.83 -15.59
C ASP A 255 -19.98 9.25 -14.30
N PRO A 256 -19.70 10.08 -13.27
CA PRO A 256 -19.16 9.61 -12.00
C PRO A 256 -20.08 8.62 -11.26
N GLU A 257 -21.42 8.73 -11.43
CA GLU A 257 -22.36 7.83 -10.77
C GLU A 257 -22.32 6.39 -11.30
N VAL A 258 -21.82 6.19 -12.51
CA VAL A 258 -21.61 4.87 -13.11
C VAL A 258 -20.30 4.24 -12.65
N ARG A 259 -19.34 5.04 -12.23
CA ARG A 259 -18.05 4.57 -11.72
C ARG A 259 -18.25 3.76 -10.43
N TYR A 260 -17.18 3.47 -9.76
CA TYR A 260 -17.19 2.85 -8.44
C TYR A 260 -17.51 3.89 -7.36
N ASP A 261 -18.32 3.50 -6.39
CA ASP A 261 -18.71 4.31 -5.23
C ASP A 261 -17.69 4.26 -4.09
N SER A 262 -16.80 3.26 -4.13
CA SER A 262 -15.76 3.05 -3.14
C SER A 262 -14.51 2.40 -3.75
N TRP A 263 -13.37 2.62 -3.11
CA TRP A 263 -12.13 1.92 -3.45
C TRP A 263 -12.25 0.42 -3.25
N GLN A 264 -13.01 -0.01 -2.24
CA GLN A 264 -13.20 -1.43 -1.94
C GLN A 264 -13.88 -2.15 -3.10
N THR A 265 -14.99 -1.61 -3.63
CA THR A 265 -15.71 -2.23 -4.76
C THR A 265 -14.85 -2.27 -6.03
N PHE A 266 -14.01 -1.25 -6.24
CA PHE A 266 -13.06 -1.24 -7.35
C PHE A 266 -11.98 -2.31 -7.19
N CYS A 267 -11.38 -2.44 -6.00
CA CYS A 267 -10.40 -3.47 -5.69
C CYS A 267 -10.97 -4.88 -5.82
N ASP A 268 -12.18 -5.11 -5.30
CA ASP A 268 -12.84 -6.42 -5.34
C ASP A 268 -13.09 -6.87 -6.79
N ASP A 269 -13.58 -5.97 -7.66
CA ASP A 269 -13.78 -6.26 -9.07
C ASP A 269 -12.44 -6.49 -9.80
N LEU A 270 -11.39 -5.72 -9.51
CA LEU A 270 -10.06 -5.94 -10.06
C LEU A 270 -9.50 -7.32 -9.68
N HIS A 271 -9.63 -7.68 -8.41
CA HIS A 271 -9.13 -8.96 -7.91
C HIS A 271 -9.89 -10.15 -8.54
N GLN A 272 -11.22 -10.01 -8.70
CA GLN A 272 -12.05 -11.05 -9.32
C GLN A 272 -11.82 -11.16 -10.84
N ALA A 273 -11.37 -10.10 -11.48
CA ALA A 273 -11.11 -10.05 -12.91
C ALA A 273 -9.87 -10.86 -13.34
N LEU A 274 -8.95 -11.16 -12.41
CA LEU A 274 -7.87 -12.10 -12.71
C LEU A 274 -8.41 -13.52 -12.71
N PRO A 275 -8.22 -14.30 -13.79
CA PRO A 275 -8.50 -15.73 -13.77
C PRO A 275 -7.76 -16.32 -12.57
N ARG A 276 -8.46 -17.10 -11.73
CA ARG A 276 -7.80 -17.94 -10.72
C ARG A 276 -6.92 -18.92 -11.49
N LEU A 277 -5.65 -18.56 -11.65
CA LEU A 277 -4.67 -19.48 -12.16
C LEU A 277 -4.54 -20.57 -11.10
N ASP A 278 -5.09 -21.74 -11.38
CA ASP A 278 -4.85 -22.99 -10.68
C ASP A 278 -3.36 -23.36 -10.86
N ARG A 279 -2.48 -22.62 -10.23
CA ARG A 279 -1.04 -22.89 -10.21
C ARG A 279 -0.65 -23.28 -8.78
N PRO A 280 -0.43 -24.56 -8.51
CA PRO A 280 -0.18 -25.06 -7.14
C PRO A 280 1.16 -24.64 -6.55
N ASN A 281 2.02 -23.87 -7.24
CA ASN A 281 3.38 -23.53 -6.81
C ASN A 281 3.83 -22.11 -7.15
N GLU A 282 2.95 -21.15 -7.41
CA GLU A 282 3.37 -19.76 -7.63
C GLU A 282 3.26 -18.94 -6.35
N VAL A 283 4.28 -18.11 -6.15
CA VAL A 283 4.33 -17.07 -5.12
C VAL A 283 3.00 -16.32 -5.10
N LEU A 284 2.20 -16.53 -4.04
CA LEU A 284 0.98 -15.76 -3.83
C LEU A 284 1.32 -14.27 -3.91
N PHE A 285 0.66 -13.54 -4.78
CA PHE A 285 0.78 -12.08 -4.81
C PHE A 285 0.43 -11.50 -3.43
N ASP A 286 1.02 -10.36 -3.08
CA ASP A 286 0.77 -9.71 -1.80
C ASP A 286 -0.72 -9.38 -1.59
N THR A 287 -1.46 -9.14 -2.66
CA THR A 287 -2.92 -8.95 -2.63
C THR A 287 -3.66 -10.20 -2.16
N ALA A 288 -3.28 -11.37 -2.66
CA ALA A 288 -3.86 -12.64 -2.22
C ALA A 288 -3.50 -12.95 -0.76
N ARG A 289 -2.27 -12.58 -0.34
CA ARG A 289 -1.86 -12.64 1.07
C ARG A 289 -2.69 -11.70 1.94
N PHE A 290 -2.91 -10.47 1.48
CA PHE A 290 -3.73 -9.48 2.17
C PHE A 290 -5.15 -9.99 2.41
N ASP A 291 -5.80 -10.50 1.38
CA ASP A 291 -7.13 -11.08 1.47
C ASP A 291 -7.16 -12.31 2.38
N ALA A 292 -6.12 -13.14 2.37
CA ALA A 292 -6.01 -14.28 3.26
C ALA A 292 -5.91 -13.83 4.72
N LEU A 293 -5.05 -12.85 5.05
CA LEU A 293 -4.94 -12.27 6.41
C LEU A 293 -6.27 -11.71 6.88
N ARG A 294 -6.94 -10.93 6.04
CA ARG A 294 -8.21 -10.27 6.37
C ARG A 294 -9.32 -11.25 6.77
N ARG A 295 -9.25 -12.49 6.27
CA ARG A 295 -10.22 -13.58 6.55
C ARG A 295 -9.84 -14.47 7.73
N LEU A 296 -8.70 -14.22 8.38
CA LEU A 296 -8.26 -14.97 9.55
C LEU A 296 -8.69 -14.28 10.84
N ASP A 297 -9.34 -15.02 11.74
CA ASP A 297 -9.82 -14.52 13.03
C ASP A 297 -8.72 -13.84 13.86
N PHE A 298 -7.49 -14.33 13.75
CA PHE A 298 -6.33 -13.75 14.43
C PHE A 298 -6.17 -12.26 14.09
N PHE A 299 -6.36 -11.90 12.82
CA PHE A 299 -6.18 -10.54 12.31
C PHE A 299 -7.45 -9.69 12.32
N SER A 300 -8.57 -10.16 12.90
CA SER A 300 -9.87 -9.46 12.89
C SER A 300 -9.86 -8.05 13.49
N GLY A 301 -8.86 -7.72 14.28
CA GLY A 301 -8.69 -6.38 14.88
C GLY A 301 -7.58 -5.53 14.24
N PHE A 302 -7.06 -5.95 13.09
CA PHE A 302 -6.02 -5.22 12.36
C PHE A 302 -6.67 -4.30 11.31
N GLY A 303 -6.17 -3.09 11.19
CA GLY A 303 -6.50 -2.23 10.06
C GLY A 303 -5.68 -2.60 8.81
N ASP A 304 -6.08 -2.07 7.67
CA ASP A 304 -5.45 -2.40 6.38
C ASP A 304 -3.93 -2.11 6.38
N THR A 305 -3.50 -1.00 7.00
CA THR A 305 -2.08 -0.67 7.14
C THR A 305 -1.29 -1.73 7.89
N GLN A 306 -1.84 -2.22 9.04
CA GLN A 306 -1.19 -3.26 9.82
C GLN A 306 -1.15 -4.61 9.07
N LEU A 307 -2.16 -4.92 8.26
CA LEU A 307 -2.15 -6.13 7.42
C LEU A 307 -1.06 -6.04 6.36
N TRP A 308 -0.93 -4.91 5.66
CA TRP A 308 0.14 -4.70 4.70
C TRP A 308 1.53 -4.75 5.35
N GLU A 309 1.70 -4.11 6.50
CA GLU A 309 2.94 -4.16 7.27
C GLU A 309 3.27 -5.59 7.69
N THR A 310 2.26 -6.38 8.12
CA THR A 310 2.42 -7.81 8.43
C THR A 310 2.93 -8.59 7.23
N ILE A 311 2.39 -8.36 6.02
CA ILE A 311 2.83 -9.03 4.79
C ILE A 311 4.31 -8.78 4.52
N HIS A 312 4.77 -7.53 4.67
CA HIS A 312 6.16 -7.16 4.43
C HIS A 312 7.14 -7.74 5.47
N LEU A 313 6.67 -7.97 6.70
CA LEU A 313 7.48 -8.52 7.79
C LEU A 313 7.42 -10.05 7.88
N SER A 314 6.51 -10.71 7.14
CA SER A 314 6.25 -12.14 7.25
C SER A 314 6.84 -12.95 6.10
N LEU A 315 7.10 -14.22 6.40
CA LEU A 315 7.47 -15.25 5.44
C LEU A 315 6.33 -16.27 5.37
N TRP A 316 5.94 -16.64 4.17
CA TRP A 316 4.94 -17.68 3.96
C TRP A 316 5.65 -19.01 3.70
N ARG A 317 5.29 -20.04 4.48
CA ARG A 317 5.93 -21.35 4.48
C ARG A 317 4.91 -22.44 4.22
N ASP A 318 5.23 -23.32 3.29
CA ASP A 318 4.46 -24.51 2.99
C ASP A 318 5.09 -25.73 3.67
N TYR A 319 4.25 -26.55 4.31
CA TYR A 319 4.65 -27.79 4.97
C TYR A 319 3.80 -28.96 4.47
N GLY A 320 4.43 -30.11 4.25
CA GLY A 320 3.76 -31.37 3.98
C GLY A 320 3.13 -31.95 5.24
N GLU A 321 2.28 -33.00 5.08
CA GLU A 321 1.75 -33.77 6.19
C GLU A 321 2.91 -34.49 6.94
N GLY A 322 2.94 -34.36 8.28
CA GLY A 322 3.95 -34.97 9.12
C GLY A 322 5.22 -34.16 9.35
N ASP A 323 5.36 -32.99 8.69
CA ASP A 323 6.54 -32.14 8.88
C ASP A 323 6.61 -31.55 10.30
N VAL A 324 7.83 -31.43 10.83
CA VAL A 324 8.08 -30.77 12.11
C VAL A 324 8.32 -29.28 11.86
N ILE A 325 7.47 -28.44 12.45
CA ILE A 325 7.50 -26.98 12.36
C ILE A 325 8.35 -26.40 13.49
N ILE A 326 8.08 -26.86 14.70
CA ILE A 326 8.78 -26.46 15.93
C ILE A 326 9.17 -27.75 16.67
N GLU A 327 10.38 -27.80 17.20
CA GLU A 327 10.87 -28.92 18.04
C GLU A 327 10.99 -28.45 19.50
N GLU A 328 10.48 -29.25 20.44
CA GLU A 328 10.57 -29.02 21.89
C GLU A 328 12.03 -28.86 22.30
N GLY A 329 12.34 -27.83 23.07
CA GLY A 329 13.69 -27.53 23.55
C GLY A 329 14.59 -26.82 22.52
N SER A 330 14.17 -26.67 21.27
CA SER A 330 14.92 -25.88 20.29
C SER A 330 14.84 -24.36 20.60
N SER A 331 15.84 -23.62 20.14
CA SER A 331 15.79 -22.13 20.20
C SER A 331 15.01 -21.58 19.02
N GLY A 332 14.22 -20.56 19.26
CA GLY A 332 13.50 -19.84 18.18
C GLY A 332 12.58 -18.78 18.73
N ASP A 333 12.50 -17.68 18.01
CA ASP A 333 11.77 -16.46 18.40
C ASP A 333 10.63 -16.07 17.45
N SER A 334 10.47 -16.78 16.31
CA SER A 334 9.38 -16.47 15.37
C SER A 334 8.02 -16.86 15.94
N VAL A 335 7.01 -16.05 15.62
CA VAL A 335 5.60 -16.34 15.81
C VAL A 335 5.02 -16.85 14.48
N TYR A 336 4.09 -17.80 14.55
CA TYR A 336 3.46 -18.36 13.38
C TYR A 336 1.93 -18.25 13.49
N VAL A 337 1.26 -17.98 12.38
CA VAL A 337 -0.20 -18.03 12.27
C VAL A 337 -0.56 -19.03 11.16
N ILE A 338 -1.49 -19.94 11.45
CA ILE A 338 -1.95 -20.94 10.47
C ILE A 338 -2.86 -20.25 9.45
N ALA A 339 -2.41 -20.16 8.20
CA ALA A 339 -3.22 -19.66 7.08
C ALA A 339 -4.19 -20.74 6.55
N SER A 340 -3.72 -22.00 6.46
CA SER A 340 -4.55 -23.16 6.08
C SER A 340 -3.93 -24.45 6.62
N GLY A 341 -4.73 -25.50 6.79
CA GLY A 341 -4.35 -26.80 7.33
C GLY A 341 -4.43 -26.86 8.85
N ASP A 342 -3.95 -27.97 9.41
CA ASP A 342 -4.01 -28.30 10.82
C ASP A 342 -2.66 -28.81 11.35
N ALA A 343 -2.37 -28.56 12.63
CA ALA A 343 -1.18 -29.03 13.30
C ALA A 343 -1.48 -29.61 14.70
N SER A 344 -0.62 -30.50 15.18
CA SER A 344 -0.64 -31.04 16.55
C SER A 344 0.46 -30.43 17.40
N ILE A 345 0.14 -30.16 18.65
CA ILE A 345 1.10 -29.72 19.68
C ILE A 345 1.32 -30.87 20.62
N THR A 346 2.58 -31.32 20.77
CA THR A 346 2.99 -32.41 21.65
C THR A 346 4.07 -31.95 22.61
N ARG A 347 4.07 -32.48 23.83
CA ARG A 347 5.11 -32.25 24.85
C ARG A 347 5.44 -33.54 25.57
N GLY A 348 6.71 -33.88 25.63
CA GLY A 348 7.14 -35.12 26.21
C GLY A 348 6.48 -36.37 25.62
N GLY A 349 6.13 -36.33 24.33
CA GLY A 349 5.43 -37.38 23.59
C GLY A 349 3.88 -37.40 23.76
N ALA A 350 3.33 -36.62 24.66
CA ALA A 350 1.88 -36.50 24.85
C ALA A 350 1.26 -35.39 23.98
N THR A 351 0.15 -35.65 23.30
CA THR A 351 -0.57 -34.64 22.54
C THR A 351 -1.34 -33.71 23.48
N LEU A 352 -0.95 -32.45 23.49
CA LEU A 352 -1.59 -31.40 24.29
C LEU A 352 -2.82 -30.82 23.61
N ASN A 353 -2.69 -30.51 22.30
CA ASN A 353 -3.76 -29.83 21.55
C ASN A 353 -3.62 -30.07 20.05
N ARG A 354 -4.72 -29.81 19.31
CA ARG A 354 -4.73 -29.60 17.87
C ARG A 354 -5.10 -28.16 17.60
N ILE A 355 -4.44 -27.56 16.64
CA ILE A 355 -4.63 -26.17 16.21
C ILE A 355 -4.84 -26.13 14.70
N GLY A 356 -5.66 -25.19 14.25
CA GLY A 356 -6.04 -25.05 12.85
C GLY A 356 -6.02 -23.61 12.37
N ARG A 357 -6.65 -23.40 11.25
CA ARG A 357 -6.71 -22.11 10.57
C ARG A 357 -7.06 -20.95 11.50
N GLY A 358 -6.27 -19.87 11.44
CA GLY A 358 -6.46 -18.66 12.23
C GLY A 358 -5.93 -18.74 13.67
N GLU A 359 -5.31 -19.84 14.07
CA GLU A 359 -4.66 -19.98 15.37
C GLU A 359 -3.16 -19.65 15.26
N CYS A 360 -2.58 -19.11 16.33
CA CYS A 360 -1.14 -18.78 16.38
C CYS A 360 -0.39 -19.77 17.26
N LEU A 361 0.92 -19.85 17.03
CA LEU A 361 1.87 -20.65 17.80
C LEU A 361 3.21 -19.94 17.89
N GLY A 362 3.99 -20.26 18.92
CA GLY A 362 5.29 -19.63 19.17
C GLY A 362 5.20 -18.27 19.84
N GLU A 363 4.01 -17.78 20.17
CA GLU A 363 3.76 -16.49 20.84
C GLU A 363 4.40 -16.41 22.23
N ILE A 364 4.55 -17.54 22.92
CA ILE A 364 5.17 -17.59 24.25
C ILE A 364 6.63 -17.14 24.16
N ALA A 365 7.37 -17.60 23.17
CA ALA A 365 8.78 -17.22 22.99
C ALA A 365 8.96 -15.72 22.61
N TYR A 366 7.92 -15.08 22.08
CA TYR A 366 7.90 -13.63 21.82
C TYR A 366 7.56 -12.84 23.08
N LEU A 367 6.65 -13.35 23.93
CA LEU A 367 6.16 -12.68 25.15
C LEU A 367 7.07 -12.90 26.36
N ASP A 368 7.79 -14.01 26.40
CA ASP A 368 8.72 -14.37 27.47
C ASP A 368 10.16 -14.09 27.04
N GLU A 369 10.69 -12.96 27.52
CA GLU A 369 12.06 -12.52 27.21
C GLU A 369 13.15 -13.36 27.92
N GLU A 370 12.78 -14.18 28.90
CA GLU A 370 13.73 -14.96 29.71
C GLU A 370 14.03 -16.34 29.09
N THR A 371 13.05 -16.95 28.40
CA THR A 371 13.20 -18.28 27.82
C THR A 371 12.96 -18.30 26.32
N HIS A 372 14.01 -18.25 25.53
CA HIS A 372 13.92 -18.43 24.06
C HIS A 372 13.76 -19.89 23.62
N LEU A 373 13.44 -20.82 24.55
CA LEU A 373 13.28 -22.24 24.24
C LEU A 373 11.82 -22.57 23.90
N ARG A 374 11.65 -23.38 22.89
CA ARG A 374 10.34 -23.89 22.47
C ARG A 374 9.82 -24.91 23.51
N THR A 375 8.63 -24.66 24.00
CA THR A 375 8.02 -25.43 25.10
C THR A 375 7.34 -26.72 24.65
N ALA A 376 7.14 -26.92 23.36
CA ALA A 376 6.45 -28.09 22.79
C ALA A 376 6.85 -28.28 21.32
N THR A 377 6.69 -29.50 20.84
CA THR A 377 6.84 -29.85 19.43
C THR A 377 5.54 -29.62 18.68
N VAL A 378 5.63 -28.96 17.51
CA VAL A 378 4.51 -28.75 16.59
C VAL A 378 4.76 -29.50 15.30
N ARG A 379 3.77 -30.32 14.89
CA ARG A 379 3.83 -31.13 13.68
C ARG A 379 2.56 -30.94 12.84
N SER A 380 2.72 -30.81 11.53
CA SER A 380 1.60 -30.73 10.59
C SER A 380 0.78 -32.03 10.57
N LEU A 381 -0.54 -31.91 10.49
CA LEU A 381 -1.49 -33.02 10.35
C LEU A 381 -2.05 -33.14 8.92
N SER A 382 -1.83 -32.14 8.12
CA SER A 382 -2.23 -32.03 6.70
C SER A 382 -1.25 -31.14 5.97
N ALA A 383 -1.41 -30.95 4.67
CA ALA A 383 -0.76 -29.86 3.96
C ALA A 383 -1.09 -28.53 4.69
N LEU A 384 -0.08 -27.77 5.06
CA LEU A 384 -0.16 -26.65 6.00
C LEU A 384 0.54 -25.43 5.42
N VAL A 385 -0.11 -24.29 5.46
CA VAL A 385 0.50 -22.98 5.13
C VAL A 385 0.62 -22.15 6.39
N LEU A 386 1.82 -21.70 6.72
CA LEU A 386 2.11 -20.86 7.87
C LEU A 386 2.60 -19.48 7.47
N ILE A 387 2.15 -18.49 8.21
CA ILE A 387 2.65 -17.13 8.19
C ILE A 387 3.67 -17.01 9.33
N GLU A 388 4.96 -17.04 9.00
CA GLU A 388 6.06 -16.87 9.94
C GLU A 388 6.39 -15.39 10.08
N ILE A 389 6.40 -14.91 11.32
CA ILE A 389 6.71 -13.52 11.66
C ILE A 389 7.88 -13.53 12.63
N PRO A 390 9.10 -13.16 12.18
CA PRO A 390 10.27 -13.07 13.06
C PRO A 390 10.03 -12.05 14.17
N ALA A 391 10.35 -12.39 15.42
CA ALA A 391 10.15 -11.51 16.56
C ALA A 391 10.92 -10.19 16.43
N ALA A 392 12.13 -10.22 15.87
CA ALA A 392 12.93 -9.04 15.60
C ALA A 392 12.19 -8.08 14.65
N ALA A 393 11.65 -8.59 13.53
CA ALA A 393 10.90 -7.79 12.58
C ALA A 393 9.63 -7.19 13.22
N LEU A 394 8.93 -7.95 14.08
CA LEU A 394 7.75 -7.44 14.78
C LEU A 394 8.11 -6.33 15.79
N ARG A 395 9.27 -6.42 16.46
CA ARG A 395 9.75 -5.38 17.39
C ARG A 395 10.17 -4.09 16.67
N GLU A 396 10.63 -4.20 15.42
CA GLU A 396 10.98 -3.06 14.56
C GLU A 396 9.76 -2.46 13.85
N GLY A 397 8.63 -3.15 13.85
CA GLY A 397 7.38 -2.69 13.26
C GLY A 397 6.78 -1.48 13.98
N SER A 398 5.76 -0.85 13.36
CA SER A 398 5.08 0.32 13.92
C SER A 398 4.48 0.03 15.31
N ALA A 399 4.37 1.06 16.15
CA ALA A 399 3.76 0.92 17.49
C ALA A 399 2.31 0.41 17.39
N GLU A 400 1.58 0.82 16.35
CA GLU A 400 0.23 0.39 16.04
C GLU A 400 0.17 -1.09 15.69
N LEU A 401 1.14 -1.60 14.92
CA LEU A 401 1.27 -3.01 14.58
C LEU A 401 1.57 -3.84 15.83
N GLN A 402 2.56 -3.44 16.62
CA GLN A 402 2.92 -4.12 17.88
C GLN A 402 1.72 -4.19 18.83
N ALA A 403 0.96 -3.09 18.98
CA ALA A 403 -0.25 -3.06 19.79
C ALA A 403 -1.34 -4.00 19.22
N ALA A 404 -1.48 -4.09 17.90
CA ALA A 404 -2.45 -4.99 17.26
C ALA A 404 -2.09 -6.47 17.52
N PHE A 405 -0.82 -6.84 17.37
CA PHE A 405 -0.34 -8.18 17.71
C PHE A 405 -0.52 -8.49 19.20
N GLY A 406 -0.18 -7.57 20.10
CA GLY A 406 -0.39 -7.75 21.55
C GLY A 406 -1.85 -8.07 21.89
N ARG A 407 -2.80 -7.34 21.29
CA ARG A 407 -4.24 -7.62 21.46
C ARG A 407 -4.64 -8.98 20.86
N ALA A 408 -4.10 -9.36 19.73
CA ALA A 408 -4.39 -10.65 19.08
C ALA A 408 -3.84 -11.83 19.90
N PHE A 409 -2.62 -11.74 20.41
CA PHE A 409 -2.04 -12.73 21.32
C PHE A 409 -2.88 -12.89 22.58
N MET A 410 -3.29 -11.78 23.21
CA MET A 410 -4.15 -11.81 24.39
C MET A 410 -5.48 -12.53 24.11
N ARG A 411 -6.15 -12.21 23.00
CA ARG A 411 -7.39 -12.91 22.59
C ARG A 411 -7.18 -14.39 22.41
N ASN A 412 -6.06 -14.79 21.78
CA ASN A 412 -5.77 -16.20 21.54
C ASN A 412 -5.47 -16.96 22.84
N LEU A 413 -4.67 -16.37 23.73
CA LEU A 413 -4.39 -16.95 25.05
C LEU A 413 -5.66 -17.10 25.91
N LEU A 414 -6.54 -16.09 25.91
CA LEU A 414 -7.82 -16.17 26.63
C LEU A 414 -8.72 -17.26 26.05
N LYS A 415 -8.77 -17.42 24.72
CA LYS A 415 -9.51 -18.51 24.07
C LYS A 415 -9.00 -19.87 24.50
N ARG A 416 -7.66 -20.05 24.50
CA ARG A 416 -7.02 -21.31 24.93
C ARG A 416 -7.26 -21.62 26.40
N LEU A 417 -7.20 -20.62 27.27
CA LEU A 417 -7.47 -20.77 28.69
C LEU A 417 -8.93 -21.25 28.91
N ARG A 418 -9.90 -20.59 28.30
CA ARG A 418 -11.32 -21.02 28.40
C ARG A 418 -11.54 -22.44 27.93
N ASN A 419 -10.93 -22.82 26.79
CA ASN A 419 -11.03 -24.18 26.26
C ASN A 419 -10.37 -25.23 27.22
N ALA A 420 -9.27 -24.85 27.89
CA ALA A 420 -8.63 -25.71 28.89
C ALA A 420 -9.51 -25.89 30.13
N ASP A 421 -10.13 -24.82 30.63
CA ASP A 421 -11.06 -24.86 31.76
C ASP A 421 -12.29 -25.73 31.48
N GLU A 422 -12.87 -25.60 30.29
CA GLU A 422 -14.00 -26.45 29.85
C GLU A 422 -13.61 -27.94 29.79
N ARG A 423 -12.43 -28.26 29.24
CA ARG A 423 -11.92 -29.64 29.23
C ARG A 423 -11.72 -30.19 30.62
N TYR A 424 -11.15 -29.37 31.51
CA TYR A 424 -10.94 -29.76 32.91
C TYR A 424 -12.28 -30.02 33.63
N LEU A 425 -13.26 -29.16 33.47
CA LEU A 425 -14.61 -29.33 34.03
C LEU A 425 -15.31 -30.59 33.47
N ASN A 426 -15.16 -30.90 32.19
CA ASN A 426 -15.72 -32.09 31.57
C ASN A 426 -15.04 -33.36 32.10
N LEU A 427 -13.71 -33.36 32.24
CA LEU A 427 -12.97 -34.47 32.85
C LEU A 427 -13.41 -34.72 34.31
N TRP A 428 -13.61 -33.63 35.07
CA TRP A 428 -14.05 -33.72 36.46
C TRP A 428 -15.46 -34.29 36.58
N ARG A 429 -16.36 -33.89 35.69
CA ARG A 429 -17.74 -34.44 35.61
C ARG A 429 -17.78 -35.87 35.21
N THR A 430 -16.89 -36.36 34.36
CA THR A 430 -16.82 -37.76 33.92
C THR A 430 -16.08 -38.68 34.89
N ALA A 431 -15.19 -38.13 35.74
CA ALA A 431 -14.44 -38.88 36.74
C ALA A 431 -15.14 -38.96 38.10
N GLY A 432 -16.15 -38.11 38.37
CA GLY A 432 -16.86 -38.03 39.63
C GLY A 432 -18.32 -38.58 39.61
N GLY A 433 -18.69 -39.30 38.52
CA GLY A 433 -20.00 -40.00 38.38
C GLY A 433 -19.90 -41.49 38.62
#